data_29297075dd6b891eb9ac80e92c138bf2
#
_entry.id   29297075dd6b891eb9ac80e92c138bf2
#
_cell.length_a   1.000
_cell.length_b   1.000
_cell.length_c   1.000
_cell.angle_alpha   90.00
_cell.angle_beta   90.00
_cell.angle_gamma   90.00
#
_symmetry.space_group_name_H-M   'P 1'
#
loop_
_entity.id
_entity.type
_entity.pdbx_description
1 polymer ?
#
loop_
_entity_poly.entity_id
_entity_poly.type
_entity_poly.pdbx_seq_one_letter_code
_entity_poly.pdbx_strand_id
1 'polypeptide(L)'
;SPFKILKVEIILKYFPDLTEEQRQQFAALYDLYIDWNAKINVISRKDIENLYEHHVLHSLGIAKVIQFRPGTSIMDLGTGGGFPGIPLAILFPDTKFHLVDSIGKKVRVATEVANAIGLKNVTFRHARAEEEKQLFDFVVSRAVMPLADLIKIIKKNISPKQQNALPNGLIC
;
A
#
# COMPACT_ATOMS: atom_id res chain seq x y z
N SER A 1 5.28 2.56 23.51
CA SER A 1 5.88 3.80 24.02
C SER A 1 4.94 4.99 23.78
N PRO A 2 5.05 6.07 24.56
CA PRO A 2 4.26 7.30 24.34
C PRO A 2 4.42 7.87 22.91
N PHE A 3 5.59 7.72 22.34
CA PHE A 3 5.92 8.16 20.98
C PHE A 3 5.12 7.38 19.91
N LYS A 4 4.91 6.10 20.14
CA LYS A 4 4.12 5.21 19.29
C LYS A 4 2.63 5.61 19.29
N ILE A 5 2.09 5.89 20.46
CA ILE A 5 0.71 6.30 20.65
C ILE A 5 0.43 7.63 19.93
N LEU A 6 1.31 8.60 20.09
CA LEU A 6 1.20 9.93 19.43
C LEU A 6 1.18 9.82 17.91
N LYS A 7 1.96 8.90 17.32
CA LYS A 7 2.01 8.73 15.86
C LYS A 7 0.76 8.08 15.28
N VAL A 8 0.17 7.12 15.98
CA VAL A 8 -1.10 6.51 15.55
C VAL A 8 -2.26 7.50 15.66
N GLU A 9 -2.22 8.41 16.63
CA GLU A 9 -3.25 9.45 16.78
C GLU A 9 -3.37 10.35 15.56
N ILE A 10 -2.29 10.57 14.82
CA ILE A 10 -2.34 11.33 13.55
C ILE A 10 -3.28 10.65 12.55
N ILE A 11 -3.20 9.32 12.46
CA ILE A 11 -4.09 8.54 11.59
C ILE A 11 -5.54 8.62 12.07
N LEU A 12 -5.75 8.47 13.38
CA LEU A 12 -7.08 8.52 14.00
C LEU A 12 -7.77 9.87 13.83
N LYS A 13 -7.00 10.94 13.74
CA LYS A 13 -7.53 12.29 13.46
C LYS A 13 -8.28 12.33 12.12
N TYR A 14 -7.78 11.65 11.11
CA TYR A 14 -8.37 11.63 9.76
C TYR A 14 -9.28 10.44 9.53
N PHE A 15 -9.11 9.37 10.29
CA PHE A 15 -9.89 8.12 10.20
C PHE A 15 -10.31 7.67 11.60
N PRO A 16 -11.32 8.32 12.19
CA PRO A 16 -11.69 8.06 13.59
C PRO A 16 -12.41 6.73 13.82
N ASP A 17 -12.95 6.12 12.77
CA ASP A 17 -13.79 4.91 12.88
C ASP A 17 -13.03 3.60 12.69
N LEU A 18 -11.71 3.61 12.85
CA LEU A 18 -10.90 2.40 12.77
C LEU A 18 -11.30 1.40 13.86
N THR A 19 -11.32 0.10 13.48
CA THR A 19 -11.46 -0.98 14.45
C THR A 19 -10.21 -1.07 15.32
N GLU A 20 -10.30 -1.76 16.45
CA GLU A 20 -9.15 -2.00 17.32
C GLU A 20 -8.04 -2.79 16.59
N GLU A 21 -8.42 -3.76 15.76
CA GLU A 21 -7.48 -4.50 14.92
C GLU A 21 -6.72 -3.58 13.97
N GLN A 22 -7.43 -2.69 13.26
CA GLN A 22 -6.80 -1.71 12.36
C GLN A 22 -5.85 -0.77 13.11
N ARG A 23 -6.25 -0.31 14.30
CA ARG A 23 -5.40 0.54 15.16
C ARG A 23 -4.10 -0.17 15.53
N GLN A 24 -4.21 -1.44 15.93
CA GLN A 24 -3.03 -2.25 16.28
C GLN A 24 -2.14 -2.48 15.07
N GLN A 25 -2.72 -2.74 13.91
CA GLN A 25 -1.97 -2.92 12.65
C GLN A 25 -1.19 -1.66 12.29
N PHE A 26 -1.83 -0.49 12.30
CA PHE A 26 -1.13 0.77 12.07
C PHE A 26 -0.05 1.05 13.12
N ALA A 27 -0.34 0.79 14.41
CA ALA A 27 0.62 1.01 15.49
C ALA A 27 1.87 0.17 15.35
N ALA A 28 1.76 -1.05 14.82
CA ALA A 28 2.88 -1.97 14.68
C ALA A 28 3.84 -1.59 13.54
N LEU A 29 3.42 -0.79 12.58
CA LEU A 29 4.20 -0.50 11.37
C LEU A 29 5.56 0.15 11.67
N TYR A 30 5.61 1.09 12.60
CA TYR A 30 6.83 1.84 12.88
C TYR A 30 7.98 0.91 13.30
N ASP A 31 7.78 0.09 14.32
CA ASP A 31 8.83 -0.80 14.80
C ASP A 31 9.22 -1.85 13.77
N LEU A 32 8.24 -2.37 13.03
CA LEU A 32 8.50 -3.35 11.98
C LEU A 32 9.38 -2.76 10.87
N TYR A 33 9.06 -1.56 10.39
CA TYR A 33 9.87 -0.92 9.37
C TYR A 33 11.25 -0.47 9.88
N ILE A 34 11.36 -0.02 11.13
CA ILE A 34 12.66 0.27 11.77
C ILE A 34 13.53 -0.98 11.75
N ASP A 35 13.01 -2.12 12.20
CA ASP A 35 13.76 -3.37 12.29
C ASP A 35 14.19 -3.87 10.91
N TRP A 36 13.27 -3.87 9.94
CA TRP A 36 13.58 -4.30 8.58
C TRP A 36 14.50 -3.34 7.86
N ASN A 37 14.33 -2.03 8.07
CA ASN A 37 15.16 -1.01 7.43
C ASN A 37 16.62 -1.05 7.92
N ALA A 38 16.86 -1.53 9.13
CA ALA A 38 18.20 -1.78 9.65
C ALA A 38 18.92 -2.89 8.88
N LYS A 39 18.16 -3.83 8.32
CA LYS A 39 18.69 -4.97 7.53
C LYS A 39 18.70 -4.67 6.04
N ILE A 40 17.64 -4.07 5.54
CA ILE A 40 17.42 -3.79 4.11
C ILE A 40 16.87 -2.36 3.98
N ASN A 41 17.61 -1.47 3.32
CA ASN A 41 17.18 -0.09 3.11
C ASN A 41 16.02 -0.01 2.12
N VAL A 42 14.79 0.09 2.64
CA VAL A 42 13.57 0.30 1.84
C VAL A 42 13.03 1.72 1.97
N ILE A 43 13.41 2.42 3.04
CA ILE A 43 13.01 3.79 3.36
C ILE A 43 14.26 4.57 3.76
N SER A 44 14.40 5.81 3.32
CA SER A 44 15.53 6.66 3.72
C SER A 44 15.52 6.89 5.24
N ARG A 45 16.70 7.11 5.84
CA ARG A 45 16.80 7.40 7.26
C ARG A 45 15.98 8.62 7.68
N LYS A 46 15.94 9.64 6.82
CA LYS A 46 15.15 10.85 7.03
C LYS A 46 13.64 10.56 7.05
N ASP A 47 13.16 9.71 6.15
CA ASP A 47 11.74 9.42 6.01
C ASP A 47 11.23 8.43 7.05
N ILE A 48 12.07 7.53 7.56
CA ILE A 48 11.63 6.52 8.52
C ILE A 48 11.22 7.13 9.87
N GLU A 49 11.87 8.21 10.28
CA GLU A 49 11.49 8.92 11.50
C GLU A 49 10.10 9.53 11.39
N ASN A 50 9.67 9.87 10.16
CA ASN A 50 8.38 10.44 9.84
C ASN A 50 7.50 9.46 9.06
N LEU A 51 7.59 8.17 9.38
CA LEU A 51 6.90 7.09 8.66
C LEU A 51 5.40 7.37 8.52
N TYR A 52 4.72 7.74 9.61
CA TYR A 52 3.28 7.92 9.59
C TYR A 52 2.84 9.14 8.77
N GLU A 53 3.60 10.22 8.78
CA GLU A 53 3.30 11.42 8.00
C GLU A 53 3.66 11.26 6.53
N HIS A 54 4.89 10.81 6.24
CA HIS A 54 5.43 10.80 4.89
C HIS A 54 5.00 9.57 4.07
N HIS A 55 4.73 8.44 4.72
CA HIS A 55 4.37 7.20 4.01
C HIS A 55 2.96 6.72 4.32
N VAL A 56 2.58 6.63 5.58
CA VAL A 56 1.27 6.07 5.93
C VAL A 56 0.14 7.03 5.57
N LEU A 57 0.14 8.25 6.10
CA LEU A 57 -0.89 9.25 5.77
C LEU A 57 -0.91 9.61 4.29
N HIS A 58 0.26 9.73 3.68
CA HIS A 58 0.35 10.00 2.24
C HIS A 58 -0.33 8.90 1.44
N SER A 59 -0.09 7.64 1.80
CA SER A 59 -0.76 6.50 1.18
C SER A 59 -2.27 6.54 1.36
N LEU A 60 -2.73 6.90 2.55
CA LEU A 60 -4.16 6.98 2.88
C LEU A 60 -4.88 8.16 2.22
N GLY A 61 -4.14 9.10 1.65
CA GLY A 61 -4.70 10.19 0.84
C GLY A 61 -5.59 9.69 -0.28
N ILE A 62 -5.32 8.53 -0.84
CA ILE A 62 -6.14 7.87 -1.86
C ILE A 62 -7.58 7.63 -1.34
N ALA A 63 -7.72 7.27 -0.07
CA ALA A 63 -9.01 7.02 0.56
C ALA A 63 -9.89 8.29 0.69
N LYS A 64 -9.32 9.46 0.56
CA LYS A 64 -10.08 10.73 0.54
C LYS A 64 -10.72 10.97 -0.83
N VAL A 65 -10.21 10.32 -1.86
CA VAL A 65 -10.72 10.44 -3.25
C VAL A 65 -11.71 9.33 -3.56
N ILE A 66 -11.42 8.11 -3.12
CA ILE A 66 -12.26 6.95 -3.40
C ILE A 66 -12.40 6.03 -2.20
N GLN A 67 -13.63 5.56 -1.96
CA GLN A 67 -13.93 4.48 -1.04
C GLN A 67 -14.16 3.21 -1.86
N PHE A 68 -13.23 2.25 -1.75
CA PHE A 68 -13.33 1.02 -2.52
C PHE A 68 -14.45 0.13 -2.00
N ARG A 69 -15.27 -0.39 -2.90
CA ARG A 69 -16.32 -1.35 -2.57
C ARG A 69 -15.71 -2.72 -2.25
N PRO A 70 -16.37 -3.51 -1.36
CA PRO A 70 -15.94 -4.88 -1.10
C PRO A 70 -15.77 -5.68 -2.39
N GLY A 71 -14.71 -6.49 -2.46
CA GLY A 71 -14.39 -7.29 -3.65
C GLY A 71 -13.61 -6.55 -4.72
N THR A 72 -13.35 -5.26 -4.56
CA THR A 72 -12.46 -4.50 -5.46
C THR A 72 -11.05 -5.08 -5.41
N SER A 73 -10.40 -5.16 -6.57
CA SER A 73 -9.01 -5.62 -6.69
C SER A 73 -8.10 -4.48 -7.14
N ILE A 74 -6.96 -4.35 -6.48
CA ILE A 74 -6.01 -3.27 -6.73
C ILE A 74 -4.61 -3.84 -6.84
N MET A 75 -3.89 -3.43 -7.87
CA MET A 75 -2.45 -3.67 -7.96
C MET A 75 -1.69 -2.43 -7.49
N ASP A 76 -0.73 -2.62 -6.60
CA ASP A 76 0.26 -1.59 -6.24
C ASP A 76 1.54 -1.88 -7.01
N LEU A 77 1.78 -1.10 -8.06
CA LEU A 77 2.92 -1.27 -8.95
C LEU A 77 4.11 -0.43 -8.49
N GLY A 78 5.23 -1.11 -8.27
CA GLY A 78 6.41 -0.48 -7.69
C GLY A 78 6.23 -0.20 -6.20
N THR A 79 5.66 -1.16 -5.48
CA THR A 79 5.28 -1.00 -4.07
C THR A 79 6.46 -0.71 -3.13
N GLY A 80 7.69 -1.05 -3.53
CA GLY A 80 8.85 -0.93 -2.65
C GLY A 80 8.69 -1.79 -1.41
N GLY A 81 8.85 -1.19 -0.23
CA GLY A 81 8.63 -1.85 1.05
C GLY A 81 7.16 -2.02 1.44
N GLY A 82 6.20 -1.67 0.57
CA GLY A 82 4.78 -1.88 0.82
C GLY A 82 3.91 -0.63 0.82
N PHE A 83 4.30 0.43 0.12
CA PHE A 83 3.56 1.69 0.05
C PHE A 83 3.13 2.03 -1.38
N PRO A 84 1.87 2.43 -1.60
CA PRO A 84 0.80 2.65 -0.63
C PRO A 84 0.01 1.40 -0.22
N GLY A 85 0.36 0.22 -0.73
CA GLY A 85 -0.44 -1.00 -0.61
C GLY A 85 -0.75 -1.44 0.81
N ILE A 86 0.24 -1.50 1.69
CA ILE A 86 0.02 -1.99 3.07
C ILE A 86 -0.91 -1.06 3.87
N PRO A 87 -0.69 0.26 3.92
CA PRO A 87 -1.66 1.14 4.59
C PRO A 87 -3.07 1.05 4.03
N LEU A 88 -3.22 0.97 2.71
CA LEU A 88 -4.53 0.82 2.07
C LEU A 88 -5.19 -0.52 2.40
N ALA A 89 -4.42 -1.59 2.48
CA ALA A 89 -4.93 -2.91 2.84
C ALA A 89 -5.43 -2.96 4.28
N ILE A 90 -4.80 -2.24 5.19
CA ILE A 90 -5.28 -2.09 6.57
C ILE A 90 -6.62 -1.34 6.58
N LEU A 91 -6.71 -0.24 5.83
CA LEU A 91 -7.91 0.60 5.81
C LEU A 91 -9.09 -0.07 5.11
N PHE A 92 -8.84 -0.87 4.07
CA PHE A 92 -9.85 -1.55 3.26
C PHE A 92 -9.72 -3.07 3.36
N PRO A 93 -10.13 -3.68 4.47
CA PRO A 93 -9.92 -5.12 4.70
C PRO A 93 -10.70 -6.03 3.73
N ASP A 94 -11.76 -5.52 3.10
CA ASP A 94 -12.57 -6.27 2.13
C ASP A 94 -12.13 -6.05 0.68
N THR A 95 -11.08 -5.30 0.46
CA THR A 95 -10.47 -5.04 -0.85
C THR A 95 -9.22 -5.89 -0.99
N LYS A 96 -9.00 -6.43 -2.19
CA LYS A 96 -7.83 -7.28 -2.49
C LYS A 96 -6.70 -6.42 -3.07
N PHE A 97 -5.52 -6.51 -2.48
CA PHE A 97 -4.33 -5.80 -2.93
C PHE A 97 -3.27 -6.78 -3.41
N HIS A 98 -2.69 -6.49 -4.56
CA HIS A 98 -1.58 -7.24 -5.14
C HIS A 98 -0.38 -6.31 -5.30
N LEU A 99 0.66 -6.54 -4.51
CA LEU A 99 1.83 -5.67 -4.42
C LEU A 99 2.96 -6.24 -5.26
N VAL A 100 3.43 -5.44 -6.21
CA VAL A 100 4.43 -5.86 -7.20
C VAL A 100 5.63 -4.92 -7.15
N ASP A 101 6.82 -5.49 -7.15
CA ASP A 101 8.07 -4.73 -7.30
C ASP A 101 9.12 -5.58 -8.02
N SER A 102 10.00 -4.92 -8.76
CA SER A 102 11.10 -5.57 -9.45
C SER A 102 12.28 -5.88 -8.55
N ILE A 103 12.29 -5.35 -7.33
CA ILE A 103 13.38 -5.54 -6.35
C ILE A 103 12.93 -6.54 -5.28
N GLY A 104 13.45 -7.77 -5.36
CA GLY A 104 13.03 -8.87 -4.50
C GLY A 104 13.21 -8.61 -3.01
N LYS A 105 14.27 -7.91 -2.61
CA LYS A 105 14.53 -7.55 -1.21
C LYS A 105 13.40 -6.68 -0.63
N LYS A 106 12.87 -5.77 -1.43
CA LYS A 106 11.77 -4.89 -1.02
C LYS A 106 10.46 -5.67 -0.90
N VAL A 107 10.18 -6.55 -1.85
CA VAL A 107 9.01 -7.45 -1.79
C VAL A 107 9.07 -8.30 -0.53
N ARG A 108 10.24 -8.80 -0.17
CA ARG A 108 10.44 -9.56 1.07
C ARG A 108 10.05 -8.76 2.31
N VAL A 109 10.49 -7.51 2.41
CA VAL A 109 10.14 -6.64 3.54
C VAL A 109 8.64 -6.42 3.60
N ALA A 110 8.01 -6.08 2.48
CA ALA A 110 6.56 -5.89 2.42
C ALA A 110 5.80 -7.14 2.86
N THR A 111 6.24 -8.32 2.40
CA THR A 111 5.63 -9.61 2.77
C THR A 111 5.73 -9.87 4.27
N GLU A 112 6.92 -9.69 4.83
CA GLU A 112 7.15 -9.93 6.27
C GLU A 112 6.36 -8.95 7.15
N VAL A 113 6.30 -7.68 6.77
CA VAL A 113 5.51 -6.69 7.50
C VAL A 113 4.02 -7.06 7.47
N ALA A 114 3.48 -7.37 6.30
CA ALA A 114 2.08 -7.76 6.15
C ALA A 114 1.74 -9.02 6.97
N ASN A 115 2.62 -10.03 6.95
CA ASN A 115 2.44 -11.23 7.75
C ASN A 115 2.47 -10.94 9.25
N ALA A 116 3.41 -10.11 9.69
CA ALA A 116 3.54 -9.75 11.10
C ALA A 116 2.31 -9.06 11.67
N ILE A 117 1.60 -8.27 10.87
CA ILE A 117 0.36 -7.59 11.31
C ILE A 117 -0.91 -8.37 10.96
N GLY A 118 -0.78 -9.55 10.38
CA GLY A 118 -1.91 -10.44 10.10
C GLY A 118 -2.82 -9.98 8.96
N LEU A 119 -2.29 -9.28 7.95
CA LEU A 119 -3.07 -8.92 6.76
C LEU A 119 -3.42 -10.17 5.95
N LYS A 120 -4.67 -10.29 5.55
CA LYS A 120 -5.20 -11.45 4.79
C LYS A 120 -5.62 -11.10 3.37
N ASN A 121 -5.65 -9.81 3.03
CA ASN A 121 -6.14 -9.29 1.76
C ASN A 121 -5.02 -8.80 0.85
N VAL A 122 -3.81 -9.29 1.05
CA VAL A 122 -2.61 -8.86 0.29
C VAL A 122 -1.90 -10.07 -0.29
N THR A 123 -1.52 -9.96 -1.56
CA THR A 123 -0.61 -10.89 -2.24
C THR A 123 0.60 -10.12 -2.74
N PHE A 124 1.70 -10.83 -2.99
CA PHE A 124 2.98 -10.21 -3.38
C PHE A 124 3.55 -10.91 -4.61
N ARG A 125 4.24 -10.13 -5.44
CA ARG A 125 4.97 -10.68 -6.57
C ARG A 125 6.25 -9.91 -6.82
N HIS A 126 7.35 -10.63 -6.92
CA HIS A 126 8.63 -10.11 -7.40
C HIS A 126 8.64 -10.23 -8.92
N ALA A 127 8.35 -9.14 -9.61
CA ALA A 127 8.26 -9.11 -11.06
C ALA A 127 8.38 -7.69 -11.60
N ARG A 128 8.68 -7.60 -12.89
CA ARG A 128 8.56 -6.34 -13.63
C ARG A 128 7.10 -6.14 -14.04
N ALA A 129 6.70 -4.88 -14.22
CA ALA A 129 5.34 -4.52 -14.59
C ALA A 129 4.84 -5.24 -15.85
N GLU A 130 5.71 -5.42 -16.83
CA GLU A 130 5.39 -6.06 -18.10
C GLU A 130 5.02 -7.56 -17.93
N GLU A 131 5.53 -8.18 -16.88
CA GLU A 131 5.31 -9.61 -16.61
C GLU A 131 3.95 -9.89 -15.96
N GLU A 132 3.35 -8.88 -15.31
CA GLU A 132 2.06 -9.03 -14.65
C GLU A 132 0.93 -9.06 -15.69
N LYS A 133 0.14 -10.14 -15.72
CA LYS A 133 -0.93 -10.34 -16.70
C LYS A 133 -2.33 -10.29 -16.11
N GLN A 134 -2.45 -10.23 -14.78
CA GLN A 134 -3.74 -10.21 -14.11
C GLN A 134 -4.49 -8.89 -14.35
N LEU A 135 -5.82 -8.94 -14.24
CA LEU A 135 -6.71 -7.79 -14.32
C LEU A 135 -7.04 -7.27 -12.92
N PHE A 136 -7.09 -5.95 -12.79
CA PHE A 136 -7.43 -5.25 -11.56
C PHE A 136 -8.44 -4.14 -11.84
N ASP A 137 -9.24 -3.78 -10.84
CA ASP A 137 -10.13 -2.61 -10.97
C ASP A 137 -9.31 -1.32 -10.98
N PHE A 138 -8.27 -1.24 -10.16
CA PHE A 138 -7.38 -0.08 -10.10
C PHE A 138 -5.93 -0.52 -10.06
N VAL A 139 -5.07 0.33 -10.60
CA VAL A 139 -3.63 0.27 -10.37
C VAL A 139 -3.25 1.53 -9.61
N VAL A 140 -2.57 1.38 -8.48
CA VAL A 140 -1.99 2.49 -7.74
C VAL A 140 -0.48 2.46 -7.91
N SER A 141 0.16 3.62 -7.97
CA SER A 141 1.60 3.70 -8.11
C SER A 141 2.10 5.05 -7.57
N ARG A 142 3.30 5.04 -6.99
CA ARG A 142 4.00 6.27 -6.58
C ARG A 142 4.85 6.84 -7.70
N ALA A 143 4.45 6.63 -8.97
CA ALA A 143 5.12 7.17 -10.15
C ALA A 143 6.61 6.79 -10.24
N VAL A 144 6.89 5.48 -10.28
CA VAL A 144 8.25 4.93 -10.42
C VAL A 144 8.83 5.11 -11.83
N MET A 145 8.04 5.63 -12.77
CA MET A 145 8.41 5.90 -14.15
C MET A 145 7.54 7.06 -14.70
N PRO A 146 7.88 7.63 -15.88
CA PRO A 146 7.04 8.64 -16.50
C PRO A 146 5.59 8.17 -16.70
N LEU A 147 4.62 9.06 -16.46
CA LEU A 147 3.19 8.72 -16.48
C LEU A 147 2.75 8.09 -17.81
N ALA A 148 3.21 8.63 -18.94
CA ALA A 148 2.87 8.08 -20.25
C ALA A 148 3.32 6.63 -20.42
N ASP A 149 4.51 6.29 -19.93
CA ASP A 149 5.04 4.92 -19.96
C ASP A 149 4.26 4.00 -19.03
N LEU A 150 3.93 4.49 -17.84
CA LEU A 150 3.13 3.76 -16.86
C LEU A 150 1.76 3.39 -17.43
N ILE A 151 1.07 4.35 -18.05
CA ILE A 151 -0.25 4.14 -18.66
C ILE A 151 -0.17 3.05 -19.73
N LYS A 152 0.84 3.08 -20.60
CA LYS A 152 1.03 2.06 -21.64
C LYS A 152 1.19 0.66 -21.05
N ILE A 153 1.98 0.54 -19.98
CA ILE A 153 2.28 -0.75 -19.36
C ILE A 153 1.06 -1.35 -18.66
N ILE A 154 0.33 -0.54 -17.88
CA ILE A 154 -0.76 -1.02 -17.02
C ILE A 154 -2.10 -1.15 -17.74
N LYS A 155 -2.24 -0.61 -18.94
CA LYS A 155 -3.49 -0.66 -19.71
C LYS A 155 -4.04 -2.07 -19.84
N LYS A 156 -3.17 -3.06 -20.05
CA LYS A 156 -3.53 -4.48 -20.13
C LYS A 156 -4.07 -5.05 -18.81
N ASN A 157 -3.82 -4.35 -17.69
CA ASN A 157 -4.16 -4.82 -16.35
C ASN A 157 -5.47 -4.22 -15.81
N ILE A 158 -6.13 -3.34 -16.55
CA ILE A 158 -7.37 -2.71 -16.10
C ILE A 158 -8.57 -3.54 -16.51
N SER A 159 -9.35 -3.96 -15.53
CA SER A 159 -10.58 -4.73 -15.75
C SER A 159 -11.65 -3.88 -16.43
N PRO A 160 -12.39 -4.41 -17.42
CA PRO A 160 -13.52 -3.73 -18.02
C PRO A 160 -14.77 -3.68 -17.13
N LYS A 161 -14.83 -4.50 -16.08
CA LYS A 161 -15.97 -4.54 -15.16
C LYS A 161 -15.91 -3.37 -14.19
N GLN A 162 -16.89 -2.47 -14.28
CA GLN A 162 -17.01 -1.30 -13.40
C GLN A 162 -17.87 -1.63 -12.19
N GLN A 163 -17.36 -1.46 -10.97
CA GLN A 163 -18.10 -1.75 -9.74
C GLN A 163 -17.97 -0.67 -8.66
N ASN A 164 -17.17 0.35 -8.88
CA ASN A 164 -16.96 1.46 -7.95
C ASN A 164 -17.56 2.75 -8.49
N ALA A 165 -17.66 3.77 -7.64
CA ALA A 165 -18.19 5.07 -8.01
C ALA A 165 -17.32 5.76 -9.08
N LEU A 166 -16.00 5.55 -9.01
CA LEU A 166 -15.08 6.03 -10.04
C LEU A 166 -14.83 4.93 -11.09
N PRO A 167 -14.58 5.31 -12.35
CA PRO A 167 -14.16 4.35 -13.38
C PRO A 167 -12.87 3.65 -13.00
N ASN A 168 -12.74 2.38 -13.38
CA ASN A 168 -11.50 1.64 -13.24
C ASN A 168 -10.36 2.36 -13.95
N GLY A 169 -9.18 2.33 -13.36
CA GLY A 169 -8.03 3.01 -13.93
C GLY A 169 -6.85 3.13 -13.00
N LEU A 170 -5.97 4.07 -13.33
CA LEU A 170 -4.74 4.36 -12.60
C LEU A 170 -4.97 5.47 -11.59
N ILE A 171 -4.43 5.28 -10.40
CA ILE A 171 -4.37 6.28 -9.31
C ILE A 171 -2.89 6.52 -8.98
N CYS A 172 -2.45 7.74 -9.15
CA CYS A 172 -1.07 8.15 -8.82
C CYS A 172 -1.03 9.12 -7.67
#